data_8f9ed1a175cba30f5d73f3c5748de2fb
#
_entry.id   8f9ed1a175cba30f5d73f3c5748de2fb
#
_cell.length_a   1.000
_cell.length_b   1.000
_cell.length_c   1.000
_cell.angle_alpha   90.00
_cell.angle_beta   90.00
_cell.angle_gamma   90.00
#
_symmetry.space_group_name_H-M   'P 1'
#
loop_
_entity.id
_entity.type
_entity.pdbx_description
1 polymer ?
#
loop_
_entity_poly.entity_id
_entity_poly.type
_entity_poly.pdbx_seq_one_letter_code
_entity_poly.pdbx_strand_id
1 'polypeptide(L)'
;MTDAPKYPMGKVSRLFFEKVIARHLGVKRKDIAVGPANGVDVGVVRLTDGRALVSTTDPIYIVPQYGWERAAWFAFHILASDLTTSGIAPQYITLDWNLPMDIEDDQIETMLRVMDRECKKYGAAIVTGHTGRYEGCAYPMVGGATFLAIAPRDGWVTANMARPGNRLLVTKTAALEATAILSNTFPELVERRLGPDTTRRARALFESMSTVDDALTAASVGLRNDGVWAMHDATEGGVRNAVWEMAQASGLGVEVDLTKVPIDPAVAAVSEFFGMDPLDAISEGTLLIAADTDAADDVIRRLKKAGSLAVDIGTFAKARQPCTDRGRPLKPANRDPFWVAFSRALAGEIA
;
A
#
# COMPACT_ATOMS: atom_id res chain seq x y z
N MET A 1 -21.75 0.25 -28.20
CA MET A 1 -20.36 -0.24 -28.07
C MET A 1 -19.56 0.93 -27.51
N THR A 2 -19.30 0.92 -26.22
CA THR A 2 -18.37 1.92 -25.64
C THR A 2 -16.96 1.45 -26.02
N ASP A 3 -16.24 2.27 -26.78
CA ASP A 3 -14.84 1.99 -27.10
C ASP A 3 -14.08 1.65 -25.82
N ALA A 4 -13.27 0.60 -25.87
CA ALA A 4 -12.39 0.26 -24.75
C ALA A 4 -11.53 1.48 -24.38
N PRO A 5 -11.36 1.79 -23.08
CA PRO A 5 -10.63 2.97 -22.68
C PRO A 5 -9.22 2.96 -23.28
N LYS A 6 -8.79 4.09 -23.87
CA LYS A 6 -7.50 4.28 -24.54
C LYS A 6 -6.30 3.96 -23.62
N TYR A 7 -6.48 4.14 -22.33
CA TYR A 7 -5.46 3.92 -21.31
C TYR A 7 -5.95 2.91 -20.27
N PRO A 8 -5.05 2.08 -19.73
CA PRO A 8 -5.43 1.16 -18.65
C PRO A 8 -5.85 1.93 -17.40
N MET A 9 -6.74 1.35 -16.60
CA MET A 9 -7.07 1.81 -15.26
C MET A 9 -5.87 1.55 -14.33
N GLY A 10 -5.67 2.43 -13.34
CA GLY A 10 -4.62 2.32 -12.33
C GLY A 10 -3.50 3.34 -12.50
N LYS A 11 -2.38 3.11 -11.81
CA LYS A 11 -1.20 3.98 -11.84
C LYS A 11 -0.64 4.14 -13.27
N VAL A 12 -0.12 5.31 -13.58
CA VAL A 12 0.59 5.52 -14.86
C VAL A 12 1.83 4.64 -14.93
N SER A 13 2.21 4.23 -16.16
CA SER A 13 3.38 3.37 -16.32
C SER A 13 4.66 4.04 -15.83
N ARG A 14 5.60 3.21 -15.33
CA ARG A 14 6.95 3.68 -14.97
C ARG A 14 7.60 4.50 -16.08
N LEU A 15 7.46 4.08 -17.34
CA LEU A 15 8.02 4.79 -18.47
C LEU A 15 7.42 6.20 -18.62
N PHE A 16 6.12 6.35 -18.38
CA PHE A 16 5.47 7.66 -18.38
C PHE A 16 5.96 8.51 -17.21
N PHE A 17 6.07 7.93 -16.02
CA PHE A 17 6.64 8.62 -14.87
C PHE A 17 8.05 9.16 -15.17
N GLU A 18 8.96 8.32 -15.64
CA GLU A 18 10.36 8.69 -15.92
C GLU A 18 10.48 9.71 -17.06
N LYS A 19 9.70 9.57 -18.12
CA LYS A 19 9.79 10.44 -19.30
C LYS A 19 9.05 11.77 -19.16
N VAL A 20 7.99 11.80 -18.35
CA VAL A 20 7.11 12.96 -18.26
C VAL A 20 7.15 13.55 -16.86
N ILE A 21 6.67 12.84 -15.83
CA ILE A 21 6.51 13.39 -14.48
C ILE A 21 7.85 13.80 -13.86
N ALA A 22 8.84 12.90 -13.88
CA ALA A 22 10.14 13.15 -13.28
C ALA A 22 10.92 14.34 -13.88
N ARG A 23 10.48 14.84 -15.03
CA ARG A 23 11.06 16.02 -15.68
C ARG A 23 10.39 17.34 -15.32
N HIS A 24 9.23 17.30 -14.62
CA HIS A 24 8.39 18.46 -14.32
C HIS A 24 8.13 18.61 -12.82
N LEU A 25 9.15 18.37 -12.00
CA LEU A 25 9.09 18.43 -10.54
C LEU A 25 9.45 19.81 -9.94
N GLY A 26 9.45 20.85 -10.74
CA GLY A 26 9.80 22.19 -10.30
C GLY A 26 11.30 22.38 -10.05
N VAL A 27 11.64 23.25 -9.08
CA VAL A 27 13.04 23.61 -8.79
C VAL A 27 13.73 22.48 -8.04
N LYS A 28 14.94 22.10 -8.49
CA LYS A 28 15.79 21.17 -7.76
C LYS A 28 16.32 21.83 -6.48
N ARG A 29 16.02 21.25 -5.33
CA ARG A 29 16.42 21.73 -4.01
C ARG A 29 17.37 20.74 -3.34
N LYS A 30 18.38 21.29 -2.64
CA LYS A 30 19.40 20.47 -1.95
C LYS A 30 18.89 19.84 -0.64
N ASP A 31 17.83 20.39 -0.08
CA ASP A 31 17.16 19.91 1.13
C ASP A 31 16.22 18.72 0.87
N ILE A 32 15.87 18.42 -0.39
CA ILE A 32 15.13 17.19 -0.71
C ILE A 32 16.07 16.00 -0.55
N ALA A 33 15.79 15.17 0.47
CA ALA A 33 16.54 13.94 0.73
C ALA A 33 16.02 12.78 -0.13
N VAL A 34 14.70 12.70 -0.26
CA VAL A 34 13.99 11.71 -1.11
C VAL A 34 12.91 12.46 -1.86
N GLY A 35 12.97 12.44 -3.17
CA GLY A 35 11.96 13.00 -4.06
C GLY A 35 11.12 11.91 -4.71
N PRO A 36 10.10 12.29 -5.51
CA PRO A 36 9.24 11.33 -6.19
C PRO A 36 10.04 10.36 -7.07
N ALA A 37 9.83 9.07 -6.86
CA ALA A 37 10.41 8.00 -7.63
C ALA A 37 9.47 6.80 -7.69
N ASN A 38 9.60 5.95 -8.70
CA ASN A 38 8.80 4.73 -8.79
C ASN A 38 9.18 3.76 -7.67
N GLY A 39 8.18 3.21 -6.96
CA GLY A 39 8.38 2.30 -5.84
C GLY A 39 8.92 2.98 -4.58
N VAL A 40 8.63 4.28 -4.39
CA VAL A 40 8.99 5.05 -3.19
C VAL A 40 7.74 5.78 -2.68
N ASP A 41 7.27 5.40 -1.51
CA ASP A 41 5.96 5.78 -0.97
C ASP A 41 5.96 7.19 -0.36
N VAL A 42 7.12 7.68 0.09
CA VAL A 42 7.24 8.95 0.81
C VAL A 42 8.29 9.88 0.22
N GLY A 43 8.00 11.17 0.26
CA GLY A 43 8.98 12.24 0.07
C GLY A 43 9.62 12.65 1.41
N VAL A 44 10.90 13.02 1.39
CA VAL A 44 11.62 13.46 2.60
C VAL A 44 12.39 14.74 2.34
N VAL A 45 12.14 15.77 3.17
CA VAL A 45 12.82 17.06 3.13
C VAL A 45 13.60 17.27 4.43
N ARG A 46 14.90 17.62 4.32
CA ARG A 46 15.72 17.99 5.48
C ARG A 46 15.36 19.39 5.95
N LEU A 47 15.09 19.51 7.24
CA LEU A 47 14.83 20.79 7.88
C LEU A 47 16.12 21.43 8.39
N THR A 48 16.11 22.76 8.57
CA THR A 48 17.29 23.54 8.98
C THR A 48 17.76 23.21 10.40
N ASP A 49 16.88 22.70 11.25
CA ASP A 49 17.15 22.27 12.63
C ASP A 49 17.69 20.84 12.75
N GLY A 50 17.99 20.20 11.61
CA GLY A 50 18.52 18.84 11.57
C GLY A 50 17.48 17.74 11.66
N ARG A 51 16.16 18.07 11.68
CA ARG A 51 15.07 17.11 11.53
C ARG A 51 14.75 16.84 10.06
N ALA A 52 13.81 15.96 9.81
CA ALA A 52 13.28 15.69 8.48
C ALA A 52 11.76 15.79 8.50
N LEU A 53 11.19 16.36 7.45
CA LEU A 53 9.77 16.27 7.14
C LEU A 53 9.57 15.09 6.20
N VAL A 54 8.77 14.12 6.61
CA VAL A 54 8.31 12.99 5.81
C VAL A 54 6.88 13.26 5.36
N SER A 55 6.55 12.99 4.12
CA SER A 55 5.22 13.24 3.56
C SER A 55 4.82 12.20 2.52
N THR A 56 3.55 11.85 2.48
CA THR A 56 2.90 11.17 1.37
C THR A 56 1.61 11.88 1.00
N THR A 57 1.14 11.70 -0.22
CA THR A 57 -0.15 12.25 -0.67
C THR A 57 -0.78 11.26 -1.65
N ASP A 58 -2.06 10.97 -1.41
CA ASP A 58 -2.86 10.07 -2.23
C ASP A 58 -4.31 10.55 -2.32
N PRO A 59 -5.08 10.06 -3.31
CA PRO A 59 -6.51 10.31 -3.37
C PRO A 59 -7.23 9.76 -2.13
N ILE A 60 -8.28 10.46 -1.72
CA ILE A 60 -9.27 9.91 -0.80
C ILE A 60 -10.22 9.02 -1.60
N TYR A 61 -10.18 7.73 -1.30
CA TYR A 61 -10.93 6.69 -2.00
C TYR A 61 -12.09 6.20 -1.13
N ILE A 62 -13.31 6.65 -1.46
CA ILE A 62 -14.53 6.30 -0.72
C ILE A 62 -15.41 5.43 -1.59
N VAL A 63 -15.71 4.22 -1.14
CA VAL A 63 -16.65 3.29 -1.79
C VAL A 63 -17.87 3.13 -0.91
N PRO A 64 -19.01 3.82 -1.21
CA PRO A 64 -20.21 3.82 -0.35
C PRO A 64 -20.78 2.42 -0.08
N GLN A 65 -20.57 1.49 -1.01
CA GLN A 65 -21.03 0.09 -0.89
C GLN A 65 -20.41 -0.67 0.29
N TYR A 66 -19.27 -0.18 0.83
CA TYR A 66 -18.64 -0.78 2.02
C TYR A 66 -19.30 -0.30 3.33
N GLY A 67 -20.18 0.73 3.25
CA GLY A 67 -20.65 1.51 4.37
C GLY A 67 -19.68 2.63 4.73
N TRP A 68 -20.21 3.77 5.16
CA TRP A 68 -19.45 5.02 5.37
C TRP A 68 -18.32 4.88 6.38
N GLU A 69 -18.52 4.10 7.45
CA GLU A 69 -17.47 3.87 8.46
C GLU A 69 -16.29 3.09 7.87
N ARG A 70 -16.55 2.00 7.17
CA ARG A 70 -15.48 1.18 6.57
C ARG A 70 -14.79 1.90 5.42
N ALA A 71 -15.54 2.63 4.60
CA ALA A 71 -14.98 3.42 3.51
C ALA A 71 -14.03 4.51 4.02
N ALA A 72 -14.43 5.24 5.08
CA ALA A 72 -13.57 6.25 5.70
C ALA A 72 -12.35 5.64 6.42
N TRP A 73 -12.51 4.48 7.06
CA TRP A 73 -11.41 3.74 7.65
C TRP A 73 -10.39 3.34 6.58
N PHE A 74 -10.84 2.78 5.48
CA PHE A 74 -9.99 2.37 4.37
C PHE A 74 -9.25 3.57 3.75
N ALA A 75 -9.97 4.67 3.51
CA ALA A 75 -9.36 5.92 3.00
C ALA A 75 -8.25 6.47 3.91
N PHE A 76 -8.43 6.40 5.25
CA PHE A 76 -7.37 6.78 6.19
C PHE A 76 -6.17 5.83 6.09
N HIS A 77 -6.43 4.52 6.06
CA HIS A 77 -5.39 3.52 6.18
C HIS A 77 -4.53 3.37 4.91
N ILE A 78 -5.06 3.61 3.72
CA ILE A 78 -4.25 3.68 2.48
C ILE A 78 -3.12 4.72 2.65
N LEU A 79 -3.47 5.96 3.02
CA LEU A 79 -2.49 7.04 3.17
C LEU A 79 -1.56 6.84 4.39
N ALA A 80 -2.12 6.33 5.50
CA ALA A 80 -1.34 6.06 6.69
C ALA A 80 -0.33 4.93 6.46
N SER A 81 -0.69 3.91 5.66
CA SER A 81 0.20 2.82 5.27
C SER A 81 1.43 3.35 4.54
N ASP A 82 1.24 4.15 3.49
CA ASP A 82 2.34 4.81 2.77
C ASP A 82 3.28 5.55 3.72
N LEU A 83 2.72 6.44 4.57
CA LEU A 83 3.56 7.24 5.48
C LEU A 83 4.36 6.36 6.43
N THR A 84 3.73 5.31 6.97
CA THR A 84 4.36 4.45 7.98
C THR A 84 5.43 3.51 7.41
N THR A 85 5.52 3.35 6.08
CA THR A 85 6.71 2.71 5.46
C THR A 85 8.00 3.45 5.81
N SER A 86 7.90 4.72 6.23
CA SER A 86 9.04 5.49 6.76
C SER A 86 9.47 5.06 8.17
N GLY A 87 8.70 4.23 8.86
CA GLY A 87 8.88 3.86 10.26
C GLY A 87 8.35 4.90 11.25
N ILE A 88 7.61 5.93 10.77
CA ILE A 88 7.11 7.04 11.59
C ILE A 88 5.59 7.06 11.54
N ALA A 89 4.95 7.19 12.72
CA ALA A 89 3.51 7.39 12.81
C ALA A 89 3.08 8.75 12.21
N PRO A 90 1.89 8.86 11.61
CA PRO A 90 1.36 10.12 11.13
C PRO A 90 1.20 11.11 12.29
N GLN A 91 1.57 12.38 12.05
CA GLN A 91 1.46 13.45 13.03
C GLN A 91 0.52 14.57 12.59
N TYR A 92 0.53 14.90 11.31
CA TYR A 92 -0.29 15.96 10.73
C TYR A 92 -0.95 15.48 9.45
N ILE A 93 -2.19 15.93 9.24
CA ILE A 93 -2.99 15.53 8.08
C ILE A 93 -3.62 16.78 7.48
N THR A 94 -3.59 16.88 6.15
CA THR A 94 -4.42 17.81 5.40
C THR A 94 -5.46 17.04 4.62
N LEU A 95 -6.72 17.48 4.61
CA LEU A 95 -7.82 16.82 3.91
C LEU A 95 -8.41 17.75 2.86
N ASP A 96 -8.56 17.29 1.64
CA ASP A 96 -9.31 17.95 0.58
C ASP A 96 -10.45 17.04 0.12
N TRP A 97 -11.68 17.37 0.50
CA TRP A 97 -12.87 16.60 0.16
C TRP A 97 -13.73 17.34 -0.87
N ASN A 98 -13.73 16.81 -2.07
CA ASN A 98 -14.54 17.24 -3.21
C ASN A 98 -15.67 16.24 -3.40
N LEU A 99 -16.75 16.45 -2.67
CA LEU A 99 -17.83 15.50 -2.48
C LEU A 99 -18.90 15.63 -3.58
N PRO A 100 -19.58 14.55 -3.95
CA PRO A 100 -20.75 14.60 -4.83
C PRO A 100 -21.88 15.44 -4.25
N MET A 101 -22.75 15.98 -5.10
CA MET A 101 -23.86 16.84 -4.71
C MET A 101 -24.92 16.14 -3.84
N ASP A 102 -25.04 14.84 -3.95
CA ASP A 102 -26.06 14.01 -3.30
C ASP A 102 -25.63 13.38 -1.97
N ILE A 103 -24.40 13.67 -1.49
CA ILE A 103 -23.98 13.21 -0.17
C ILE A 103 -24.70 13.97 0.95
N GLU A 104 -25.20 13.24 1.94
CA GLU A 104 -25.89 13.81 3.09
C GLU A 104 -24.94 14.21 4.22
N ASP A 105 -25.36 15.16 5.08
CA ASP A 105 -24.54 15.70 6.16
C ASP A 105 -24.14 14.62 7.19
N ASP A 106 -25.03 13.69 7.51
CA ASP A 106 -24.78 12.59 8.45
C ASP A 106 -23.73 11.59 7.92
N GLN A 107 -23.65 11.43 6.60
CA GLN A 107 -22.64 10.61 5.95
C GLN A 107 -21.26 11.28 6.06
N ILE A 108 -21.18 12.58 5.86
CA ILE A 108 -19.95 13.38 6.05
C ILE A 108 -19.54 13.32 7.53
N GLU A 109 -20.47 13.51 8.46
CA GLU A 109 -20.20 13.43 9.90
C GLU A 109 -19.66 12.04 10.28
N THR A 110 -20.25 10.97 9.74
CA THR A 110 -19.80 9.60 9.97
C THR A 110 -18.35 9.41 9.50
N MET A 111 -18.02 9.87 8.30
CA MET A 111 -16.65 9.78 7.78
C MET A 111 -15.67 10.60 8.62
N LEU A 112 -16.01 11.83 8.99
CA LEU A 112 -15.17 12.69 9.84
C LEU A 112 -14.94 12.09 11.23
N ARG A 113 -15.94 11.46 11.82
CA ARG A 113 -15.84 10.77 13.10
C ARG A 113 -14.87 9.59 13.05
N VAL A 114 -14.85 8.85 11.93
CA VAL A 114 -13.86 7.78 11.70
C VAL A 114 -12.46 8.37 11.56
N MET A 115 -12.28 9.40 10.73
CA MET A 115 -11.00 10.09 10.58
C MET A 115 -10.46 10.59 11.93
N ASP A 116 -11.31 11.21 12.74
CA ASP A 116 -10.96 11.70 14.10
C ASP A 116 -10.54 10.54 15.02
N ARG A 117 -11.27 9.42 14.98
CA ARG A 117 -10.94 8.22 15.78
C ARG A 117 -9.58 7.65 15.40
N GLU A 118 -9.30 7.48 14.11
CA GLU A 118 -8.01 6.96 13.64
C GLU A 118 -6.87 7.97 13.90
N CYS A 119 -7.11 9.25 13.72
CA CYS A 119 -6.16 10.29 14.12
C CYS A 119 -5.79 10.18 15.61
N LYS A 120 -6.77 10.04 16.49
CA LYS A 120 -6.55 9.89 17.93
C LYS A 120 -5.78 8.60 18.27
N LYS A 121 -6.07 7.50 17.57
CA LYS A 121 -5.38 6.22 17.74
C LYS A 121 -3.86 6.36 17.51
N TYR A 122 -3.46 7.11 16.49
CA TYR A 122 -2.06 7.25 16.08
C TYR A 122 -1.39 8.56 16.54
N GLY A 123 -2.11 9.41 17.25
CA GLY A 123 -1.58 10.70 17.76
C GLY A 123 -1.46 11.77 16.67
N ALA A 124 -2.25 11.67 15.60
CA ALA A 124 -2.26 12.63 14.50
C ALA A 124 -3.28 13.74 14.73
N ALA A 125 -3.07 14.91 14.07
CA ALA A 125 -4.00 16.02 14.03
C ALA A 125 -4.28 16.47 12.60
N ILE A 126 -5.55 16.74 12.29
CA ILE A 126 -5.94 17.42 11.05
C ILE A 126 -5.64 18.91 11.23
N VAL A 127 -4.73 19.46 10.42
CA VAL A 127 -4.21 20.82 10.59
C VAL A 127 -4.82 21.82 9.60
N THR A 128 -5.33 21.33 8.48
CA THR A 128 -6.03 22.16 7.48
C THR A 128 -6.79 21.25 6.52
N GLY A 129 -7.70 21.84 5.75
CA GLY A 129 -8.44 21.09 4.75
C GLY A 129 -9.43 21.96 3.99
N HIS A 130 -10.07 21.33 3.03
CA HIS A 130 -11.20 21.84 2.29
C HIS A 130 -12.30 20.79 2.27
N THR A 131 -13.56 21.20 2.36
CA THR A 131 -14.70 20.28 2.24
C THR A 131 -15.84 21.00 1.53
N GLY A 132 -16.27 20.47 0.42
CA GLY A 132 -17.37 21.05 -0.35
C GLY A 132 -18.05 20.03 -1.25
N ARG A 133 -19.29 20.33 -1.66
CA ARG A 133 -20.04 19.57 -2.66
C ARG A 133 -19.92 20.24 -4.00
N TYR A 134 -19.57 19.46 -5.03
CA TYR A 134 -19.34 20.02 -6.38
C TYR A 134 -19.96 19.17 -7.46
N GLU A 135 -20.51 19.82 -8.46
CA GLU A 135 -20.92 19.15 -9.69
C GLU A 135 -19.72 18.48 -10.38
N GLY A 136 -19.94 17.28 -10.90
CA GLY A 136 -18.88 16.51 -11.58
C GLY A 136 -18.00 15.68 -10.66
N CYS A 137 -18.08 15.84 -9.33
CA CYS A 137 -17.45 14.94 -8.38
C CYS A 137 -18.26 13.66 -8.24
N ALA A 138 -17.57 12.52 -8.20
CA ALA A 138 -18.19 11.21 -8.11
C ALA A 138 -17.30 10.22 -7.37
N TYR A 139 -17.94 9.26 -6.71
CA TYR A 139 -17.23 8.13 -6.12
C TYR A 139 -16.53 7.30 -7.20
N PRO A 140 -15.41 6.64 -6.84
CA PRO A 140 -14.82 6.55 -5.51
C PRO A 140 -13.80 7.64 -5.17
N MET A 141 -13.34 8.45 -6.10
CA MET A 141 -12.30 9.47 -5.90
C MET A 141 -12.93 10.80 -5.49
N VAL A 142 -12.85 11.15 -4.21
CA VAL A 142 -13.53 12.33 -3.65
C VAL A 142 -12.54 13.34 -3.05
N GLY A 143 -11.43 13.56 -3.69
CA GLY A 143 -10.40 14.51 -3.25
C GLY A 143 -9.07 13.84 -2.96
N GLY A 144 -8.30 14.40 -2.02
CA GLY A 144 -7.00 13.90 -1.63
C GLY A 144 -6.64 14.27 -0.20
N ALA A 145 -5.63 13.62 0.34
CA ALA A 145 -5.06 13.99 1.62
C ALA A 145 -3.54 13.93 1.57
N THR A 146 -2.91 14.71 2.44
CA THR A 146 -1.46 14.62 2.67
C THR A 146 -1.22 14.26 4.12
N PHE A 147 -0.47 13.21 4.35
CA PHE A 147 -0.01 12.79 5.66
C PHE A 147 1.44 13.23 5.86
N LEU A 148 1.72 13.78 7.04
CA LEU A 148 3.00 14.40 7.36
C LEU A 148 3.50 13.91 8.70
N ALA A 149 4.83 13.76 8.82
CA ALA A 149 5.50 13.50 10.08
C ALA A 149 6.84 14.21 10.15
N ILE A 150 7.24 14.63 11.35
CA ILE A 150 8.56 15.16 11.64
C ILE A 150 9.38 14.07 12.32
N ALA A 151 10.47 13.71 11.71
CA ALA A 151 11.40 12.68 12.18
C ALA A 151 12.74 13.27 12.64
N PRO A 152 13.48 12.59 13.52
CA PRO A 152 14.91 12.85 13.68
C PRO A 152 15.65 12.76 12.35
N ARG A 153 16.81 13.40 12.22
CA ARG A 153 17.58 13.47 10.97
C ARG A 153 17.75 12.13 10.26
N ASP A 154 18.05 11.09 11.00
CA ASP A 154 18.31 9.74 10.49
C ASP A 154 17.29 8.70 11.04
N GLY A 155 16.23 9.14 11.67
CA GLY A 155 15.19 8.31 12.27
C GLY A 155 14.04 7.97 11.31
N TRP A 156 14.33 7.71 10.03
CA TRP A 156 13.37 7.34 9.00
C TRP A 156 14.02 6.42 7.96
N VAL A 157 13.23 5.65 7.26
CA VAL A 157 13.62 4.81 6.12
C VAL A 157 12.69 5.05 4.94
N THR A 158 13.03 4.52 3.78
CA THR A 158 12.17 4.49 2.59
C THR A 158 12.49 3.25 1.76
N ALA A 159 11.62 2.88 0.84
CA ALA A 159 11.75 1.68 0.01
C ALA A 159 13.10 1.57 -0.74
N ASN A 160 13.73 2.71 -1.06
CA ASN A 160 15.00 2.77 -1.79
C ASN A 160 16.27 2.67 -0.90
N MET A 161 16.12 2.30 0.36
CA MET A 161 17.24 2.24 1.30
C MET A 161 17.69 0.82 1.63
N ALA A 162 17.16 -0.22 0.98
CA ALA A 162 17.64 -1.57 1.16
C ALA A 162 19.14 -1.71 0.87
N ARG A 163 19.80 -2.62 1.55
CA ARG A 163 21.24 -2.88 1.43
C ARG A 163 21.52 -4.30 0.99
N PRO A 164 22.65 -4.56 0.31
CA PRO A 164 23.08 -5.91 0.02
C PRO A 164 23.22 -6.72 1.31
N GLY A 165 22.62 -7.92 1.33
CA GLY A 165 22.60 -8.79 2.50
C GLY A 165 21.39 -8.59 3.42
N ASN A 166 20.58 -7.51 3.26
CA ASN A 166 19.33 -7.42 3.99
C ASN A 166 18.42 -8.60 3.64
N ARG A 167 17.83 -9.20 4.65
CA ARG A 167 16.73 -10.16 4.47
C ARG A 167 15.47 -9.43 4.07
N LEU A 168 14.69 -10.04 3.20
CA LEU A 168 13.40 -9.52 2.76
C LEU A 168 12.27 -10.31 3.41
N LEU A 169 11.49 -9.62 4.22
CA LEU A 169 10.33 -10.18 4.92
C LEU A 169 9.06 -9.68 4.23
N VAL A 170 8.01 -10.50 4.28
CA VAL A 170 6.66 -10.15 3.85
C VAL A 170 5.65 -10.43 4.95
N THR A 171 4.67 -9.53 5.16
CA THR A 171 3.65 -9.71 6.19
C THR A 171 2.34 -10.27 5.62
N LYS A 172 1.52 -10.83 6.52
CA LYS A 172 0.12 -11.29 6.27
C LYS A 172 -0.02 -12.25 5.08
N THR A 173 -0.65 -11.81 3.99
CA THR A 173 -0.96 -12.64 2.81
C THR A 173 -0.90 -11.80 1.54
N ALA A 174 -0.50 -12.38 0.41
CA ALA A 174 -0.64 -11.71 -0.89
C ALA A 174 -2.12 -11.51 -1.27
N ALA A 175 -2.40 -10.65 -2.25
CA ALA A 175 -3.72 -10.31 -2.78
C ALA A 175 -4.79 -10.02 -1.70
N LEU A 176 -4.35 -9.47 -0.57
CA LEU A 176 -5.23 -9.17 0.55
C LEU A 176 -6.32 -8.20 0.13
N GLU A 177 -5.93 -7.08 -0.45
CA GLU A 177 -6.84 -6.04 -0.93
C GLU A 177 -7.76 -6.55 -2.05
N ALA A 178 -7.21 -7.20 -3.07
CA ALA A 178 -7.99 -7.74 -4.18
C ALA A 178 -9.11 -8.66 -3.68
N THR A 179 -8.77 -9.55 -2.73
CA THR A 179 -9.73 -10.49 -2.14
C THR A 179 -10.80 -9.77 -1.33
N ALA A 180 -10.39 -8.83 -0.48
CA ALA A 180 -11.31 -8.07 0.36
C ALA A 180 -12.27 -7.22 -0.48
N ILE A 181 -11.76 -6.51 -1.49
CA ILE A 181 -12.57 -5.66 -2.37
C ILE A 181 -13.55 -6.49 -3.18
N LEU A 182 -13.11 -7.55 -3.88
CA LEU A 182 -13.98 -8.41 -4.68
C LEU A 182 -15.09 -9.04 -3.83
N SER A 183 -14.75 -9.53 -2.64
CA SER A 183 -15.72 -10.21 -1.77
C SER A 183 -16.70 -9.25 -1.09
N ASN A 184 -16.33 -7.99 -0.86
CA ASN A 184 -17.24 -6.98 -0.31
C ASN A 184 -18.06 -6.27 -1.40
N THR A 185 -17.56 -6.17 -2.62
CA THR A 185 -18.29 -5.58 -3.76
C THR A 185 -19.28 -6.58 -4.39
N PHE A 186 -18.90 -7.87 -4.46
CA PHE A 186 -19.70 -8.92 -5.10
C PHE A 186 -20.02 -10.08 -4.14
N PRO A 187 -20.58 -9.82 -2.94
CA PRO A 187 -20.73 -10.85 -1.91
C PRO A 187 -21.60 -12.03 -2.35
N GLU A 188 -22.70 -11.79 -3.05
CA GLU A 188 -23.59 -12.83 -3.53
C GLU A 188 -22.96 -13.72 -4.60
N LEU A 189 -22.15 -13.13 -5.48
CA LEU A 189 -21.40 -13.85 -6.50
C LEU A 189 -20.36 -14.79 -5.87
N VAL A 190 -19.60 -14.28 -4.91
CA VAL A 190 -18.57 -15.03 -4.18
C VAL A 190 -19.21 -16.13 -3.33
N GLU A 191 -20.31 -15.84 -2.61
CA GLU A 191 -20.97 -16.81 -1.75
C GLU A 191 -21.60 -17.96 -2.56
N ARG A 192 -22.25 -17.66 -3.68
CA ARG A 192 -22.83 -18.68 -4.57
C ARG A 192 -21.77 -19.67 -5.08
N ARG A 193 -20.55 -19.22 -5.30
CA ARG A 193 -19.46 -20.01 -5.87
C ARG A 193 -18.57 -20.70 -4.85
N LEU A 194 -18.26 -20.00 -3.77
CA LEU A 194 -17.25 -20.44 -2.78
C LEU A 194 -17.86 -20.81 -1.42
N GLY A 195 -19.15 -20.58 -1.25
CA GLY A 195 -19.89 -20.87 -0.02
C GLY A 195 -19.72 -19.78 1.07
N PRO A 196 -20.60 -19.84 2.10
CA PRO A 196 -20.70 -18.76 3.10
C PRO A 196 -19.45 -18.61 3.98
N ASP A 197 -18.77 -19.70 4.32
CA ASP A 197 -17.61 -19.65 5.21
C ASP A 197 -16.40 -18.98 4.55
N THR A 198 -16.12 -19.35 3.29
CA THR A 198 -15.05 -18.73 2.50
C THR A 198 -15.35 -17.24 2.27
N THR A 199 -16.59 -16.91 1.92
CA THR A 199 -17.02 -15.53 1.71
C THR A 199 -16.88 -14.68 2.96
N ARG A 200 -17.31 -15.19 4.11
CA ARG A 200 -17.16 -14.50 5.40
C ARG A 200 -15.68 -14.23 5.71
N ARG A 201 -14.81 -15.23 5.54
CA ARG A 201 -13.37 -15.09 5.74
C ARG A 201 -12.75 -14.08 4.77
N ALA A 202 -13.07 -14.16 3.48
CA ALA A 202 -12.58 -13.24 2.46
C ALA A 202 -13.01 -11.79 2.73
N ARG A 203 -14.27 -11.58 3.12
CA ARG A 203 -14.79 -10.25 3.49
C ARG A 203 -14.13 -9.69 4.75
N ALA A 204 -13.81 -10.54 5.72
CA ALA A 204 -13.15 -10.12 6.96
C ALA A 204 -11.71 -9.64 6.75
N LEU A 205 -11.05 -9.99 5.63
CA LEU A 205 -9.74 -9.45 5.27
C LEU A 205 -9.75 -7.93 5.07
N PHE A 206 -10.92 -7.33 4.88
CA PHE A 206 -11.07 -5.87 4.77
C PHE A 206 -10.40 -5.15 5.93
N GLU A 207 -10.61 -5.60 7.16
CA GLU A 207 -10.04 -5.00 8.37
C GLU A 207 -8.51 -5.19 8.49
N SER A 208 -7.91 -5.96 7.58
CA SER A 208 -6.47 -6.20 7.50
C SER A 208 -5.78 -5.37 6.41
N MET A 209 -6.54 -4.56 5.62
CA MET A 209 -6.01 -3.68 4.57
C MET A 209 -5.35 -2.43 5.17
N SER A 210 -4.28 -2.64 5.94
CA SER A 210 -3.46 -1.59 6.54
C SER A 210 -2.11 -2.16 6.92
N THR A 211 -1.04 -1.47 6.61
CA THR A 211 0.31 -1.83 7.04
C THR A 211 0.79 -1.02 8.24
N VAL A 212 -0.03 -0.09 8.76
CA VAL A 212 0.37 0.89 9.79
C VAL A 212 0.96 0.22 11.03
N ASP A 213 0.19 -0.69 11.63
CA ASP A 213 0.62 -1.35 12.88
C ASP A 213 1.82 -2.30 12.62
N ASP A 214 1.91 -2.92 11.44
CA ASP A 214 3.05 -3.77 11.05
C ASP A 214 4.32 -2.94 10.85
N ALA A 215 4.24 -1.82 10.14
CA ALA A 215 5.37 -0.94 9.88
C ALA A 215 5.92 -0.31 11.16
N LEU A 216 5.05 0.18 12.04
CA LEU A 216 5.44 0.73 13.34
C LEU A 216 6.02 -0.34 14.28
N THR A 217 5.47 -1.57 14.24
CA THR A 217 6.01 -2.71 15.00
C THR A 217 7.40 -3.09 14.49
N ALA A 218 7.59 -3.18 13.17
CA ALA A 218 8.90 -3.45 12.59
C ALA A 218 9.91 -2.34 12.93
N ALA A 219 9.52 -1.08 12.79
CA ALA A 219 10.35 0.08 13.13
C ALA A 219 10.76 0.12 14.61
N SER A 220 9.97 -0.47 15.51
CA SER A 220 10.29 -0.55 16.94
C SER A 220 11.53 -1.41 17.26
N VAL A 221 11.99 -2.24 16.34
CA VAL A 221 13.28 -2.96 16.46
C VAL A 221 14.45 -2.00 16.38
N GLY A 222 14.33 -0.96 15.56
CA GLY A 222 15.31 0.06 15.24
C GLY A 222 15.38 0.29 13.74
N LEU A 223 15.73 1.50 13.34
CA LEU A 223 15.83 1.89 11.94
C LEU A 223 17.30 2.01 11.51
N ARG A 224 17.58 1.71 10.25
CA ARG A 224 18.92 1.76 9.64
C ARG A 224 19.93 0.86 10.37
N ASN A 225 21.00 1.42 10.89
CA ASN A 225 22.07 0.68 11.57
C ASN A 225 21.59 -0.12 12.79
N ASP A 226 20.38 0.13 13.25
CA ASP A 226 19.74 -0.59 14.35
C ASP A 226 18.79 -1.71 13.86
N GLY A 227 18.67 -1.91 12.54
CA GLY A 227 18.01 -3.12 12.04
C GLY A 227 17.20 -2.99 10.76
N VAL A 228 16.11 -2.20 10.71
CA VAL A 228 15.25 -2.06 9.52
C VAL A 228 15.79 -0.99 8.59
N TRP A 229 16.04 -1.35 7.33
CA TRP A 229 16.62 -0.46 6.33
C TRP A 229 15.64 0.12 5.34
N ALA A 230 14.61 -0.64 4.97
CA ALA A 230 13.59 -0.21 4.03
C ALA A 230 12.28 -0.92 4.31
N MET A 231 11.18 -0.23 4.04
CA MET A 231 9.84 -0.80 4.03
C MET A 231 9.09 -0.28 2.80
N HIS A 232 8.14 -1.09 2.32
CA HIS A 232 7.30 -0.80 1.16
C HIS A 232 6.01 -1.59 1.27
N ASP A 233 4.87 -0.97 1.06
CA ASP A 233 3.60 -1.66 1.01
C ASP A 233 3.35 -2.25 -0.40
N ALA A 234 2.76 -3.40 -0.44
CA ALA A 234 2.44 -4.07 -1.70
C ALA A 234 1.07 -3.60 -2.21
N THR A 235 1.07 -2.69 -3.16
CA THR A 235 -0.15 -2.17 -3.81
C THR A 235 -0.35 -2.78 -5.20
N GLU A 236 -0.50 -1.97 -6.27
CA GLU A 236 -0.70 -2.47 -7.64
C GLU A 236 0.43 -3.38 -8.13
N GLY A 237 0.04 -4.50 -8.76
CA GLY A 237 0.96 -5.54 -9.19
C GLY A 237 1.39 -6.48 -8.08
N GLY A 238 0.84 -6.32 -6.88
CA GLY A 238 0.98 -7.21 -5.74
C GLY A 238 2.42 -7.37 -5.23
N VAL A 239 2.64 -8.45 -4.49
CA VAL A 239 3.92 -8.75 -3.84
C VAL A 239 5.06 -8.87 -4.84
N ARG A 240 4.81 -9.49 -6.02
CA ARG A 240 5.86 -9.65 -7.04
C ARG A 240 6.38 -8.31 -7.55
N ASN A 241 5.48 -7.36 -7.81
CA ASN A 241 5.86 -6.01 -8.24
C ASN A 241 6.56 -5.24 -7.12
N ALA A 242 6.04 -5.28 -5.89
CA ALA A 242 6.62 -4.58 -4.75
C ALA A 242 8.06 -5.05 -4.44
N VAL A 243 8.34 -6.36 -4.52
CA VAL A 243 9.71 -6.91 -4.42
C VAL A 243 10.62 -6.31 -5.49
N TRP A 244 10.13 -6.27 -6.73
CA TRP A 244 10.89 -5.72 -7.85
C TRP A 244 11.10 -4.22 -7.70
N GLU A 245 10.09 -3.46 -7.27
CA GLU A 245 10.16 -2.01 -7.03
C GLU A 245 11.19 -1.65 -5.95
N MET A 246 11.17 -2.33 -4.79
CA MET A 246 12.18 -2.12 -3.74
C MET A 246 13.60 -2.37 -4.25
N ALA A 247 13.82 -3.44 -5.01
CA ALA A 247 15.12 -3.76 -5.56
C ALA A 247 15.58 -2.69 -6.56
N GLN A 248 14.70 -2.27 -7.48
CA GLN A 248 14.99 -1.23 -8.47
C GLN A 248 15.23 0.13 -7.82
N ALA A 249 14.39 0.54 -6.87
CA ALA A 249 14.53 1.81 -6.15
C ALA A 249 15.86 1.87 -5.38
N SER A 250 16.29 0.75 -4.81
CA SER A 250 17.58 0.63 -4.10
C SER A 250 18.79 0.44 -5.04
N GLY A 251 18.57 0.24 -6.33
CA GLY A 251 19.65 -0.07 -7.30
C GLY A 251 20.33 -1.43 -7.08
N LEU A 252 19.61 -2.38 -6.51
CA LEU A 252 20.08 -3.71 -6.12
C LEU A 252 19.43 -4.81 -6.95
N GLY A 253 19.99 -6.02 -6.89
CA GLY A 253 19.30 -7.25 -7.20
C GLY A 253 18.60 -7.80 -5.95
N VAL A 254 17.75 -8.80 -6.14
CA VAL A 254 17.12 -9.55 -5.06
C VAL A 254 16.95 -11.03 -5.45
N GLU A 255 17.21 -11.91 -4.51
CA GLU A 255 16.97 -13.34 -4.64
C GLU A 255 15.85 -13.74 -3.70
N VAL A 256 14.71 -14.17 -4.25
CA VAL A 256 13.54 -14.56 -3.45
C VAL A 256 13.07 -15.97 -3.76
N ASP A 257 12.30 -16.51 -2.86
CA ASP A 257 11.45 -17.68 -3.05
C ASP A 257 10.00 -17.27 -2.79
N LEU A 258 9.29 -16.91 -3.87
CA LEU A 258 7.90 -16.45 -3.79
C LEU A 258 6.92 -17.56 -3.35
N THR A 259 7.33 -18.84 -3.35
CA THR A 259 6.51 -19.93 -2.81
C THR A 259 6.37 -19.86 -1.28
N LYS A 260 7.22 -19.08 -0.61
CA LYS A 260 7.14 -18.84 0.83
C LYS A 260 6.16 -17.72 1.19
N VAL A 261 5.74 -16.89 0.23
CA VAL A 261 4.75 -15.84 0.48
C VAL A 261 3.45 -16.48 0.98
N PRO A 262 2.93 -16.06 2.14
CA PRO A 262 1.71 -16.65 2.66
C PRO A 262 0.52 -16.35 1.73
N ILE A 263 -0.30 -17.36 1.48
CA ILE A 263 -1.55 -17.24 0.76
C ILE A 263 -2.67 -17.76 1.66
N ASP A 264 -3.53 -16.85 2.16
CA ASP A 264 -4.69 -17.25 2.95
C ASP A 264 -5.61 -18.17 2.12
N PRO A 265 -6.20 -19.23 2.69
CA PRO A 265 -7.11 -20.11 1.96
C PRO A 265 -8.27 -19.38 1.27
N ALA A 266 -8.80 -18.31 1.86
CA ALA A 266 -9.84 -17.50 1.20
C ALA A 266 -9.28 -16.69 0.04
N VAL A 267 -8.03 -16.18 0.16
CA VAL A 267 -7.32 -15.53 -0.95
C VAL A 267 -7.10 -16.50 -2.09
N ALA A 268 -6.63 -17.70 -1.82
CA ALA A 268 -6.41 -18.72 -2.85
C ALA A 268 -7.71 -19.03 -3.62
N ALA A 269 -8.81 -19.26 -2.89
CA ALA A 269 -10.12 -19.59 -3.47
C ALA A 269 -10.69 -18.43 -4.31
N VAL A 270 -10.64 -17.20 -3.81
CA VAL A 270 -11.11 -16.01 -4.54
C VAL A 270 -10.25 -15.74 -5.76
N SER A 271 -8.92 -15.83 -5.63
CA SER A 271 -8.01 -15.63 -6.75
C SER A 271 -8.21 -16.64 -7.86
N GLU A 272 -8.39 -17.93 -7.51
CA GLU A 272 -8.72 -18.98 -8.47
C GLU A 272 -10.05 -18.71 -9.18
N PHE A 273 -11.10 -18.35 -8.42
CA PHE A 273 -12.44 -18.06 -8.97
C PHE A 273 -12.42 -16.89 -9.96
N PHE A 274 -11.69 -15.84 -9.66
CA PHE A 274 -11.58 -14.67 -10.53
C PHE A 274 -10.46 -14.77 -11.60
N GLY A 275 -9.70 -15.87 -11.59
CA GLY A 275 -8.62 -16.12 -12.57
C GLY A 275 -7.40 -15.20 -12.39
N MET A 276 -7.02 -14.91 -11.15
CA MET A 276 -5.89 -14.04 -10.80
C MET A 276 -4.74 -14.86 -10.22
N ASP A 277 -3.50 -14.46 -10.53
CA ASP A 277 -2.34 -14.87 -9.72
C ASP A 277 -2.32 -13.98 -8.46
N PRO A 278 -2.43 -14.54 -7.24
CA PRO A 278 -2.44 -13.74 -6.02
C PRO A 278 -1.14 -12.97 -5.77
N LEU A 279 -0.03 -13.39 -6.38
CA LEU A 279 1.24 -12.67 -6.25
C LEU A 279 1.30 -11.39 -7.09
N ASP A 280 0.41 -11.25 -8.08
CA ASP A 280 0.36 -10.12 -9.02
C ASP A 280 -0.84 -9.18 -8.78
N ALA A 281 -1.77 -9.54 -7.90
CA ALA A 281 -2.98 -8.76 -7.62
C ALA A 281 -2.77 -7.77 -6.46
N ILE A 282 -3.40 -6.59 -6.54
CA ILE A 282 -3.30 -5.53 -5.53
C ILE A 282 -3.40 -6.07 -4.11
N SER A 283 -2.58 -5.55 -3.20
CA SER A 283 -2.37 -6.17 -1.90
C SER A 283 -2.15 -5.18 -0.75
N GLU A 284 -2.84 -4.02 -0.77
CA GLU A 284 -2.82 -3.11 0.39
C GLU A 284 -3.03 -3.88 1.69
N GLY A 285 -2.21 -3.56 2.70
CA GLY A 285 -2.15 -4.29 3.97
C GLY A 285 -1.00 -5.30 4.04
N THR A 286 -0.35 -5.63 2.92
CA THR A 286 0.84 -6.49 2.88
C THR A 286 2.10 -5.63 2.85
N LEU A 287 2.97 -5.76 3.84
CA LEU A 287 4.20 -4.99 3.98
C LEU A 287 5.43 -5.83 3.62
N LEU A 288 6.34 -5.23 2.85
CA LEU A 288 7.67 -5.74 2.62
C LEU A 288 8.67 -4.99 3.52
N ILE A 289 9.58 -5.74 4.15
CA ILE A 289 10.55 -5.18 5.10
C ILE A 289 11.95 -5.70 4.75
N ALA A 290 12.88 -4.79 4.50
CA ALA A 290 14.30 -5.10 4.37
C ALA A 290 14.99 -4.83 5.71
N ALA A 291 15.54 -5.88 6.33
CA ALA A 291 16.20 -5.80 7.62
C ALA A 291 17.57 -6.48 7.61
N ASP A 292 18.46 -6.02 8.48
CA ASP A 292 19.73 -6.71 8.72
C ASP A 292 19.47 -8.14 9.19
N THR A 293 20.39 -9.04 8.89
CA THR A 293 20.26 -10.47 9.20
C THR A 293 19.95 -10.72 10.67
N ASP A 294 20.64 -10.02 11.56
CA ASP A 294 20.48 -10.18 13.01
C ASP A 294 19.15 -9.57 13.53
N ALA A 295 18.63 -8.55 12.87
CA ALA A 295 17.39 -7.88 13.25
C ALA A 295 16.13 -8.55 12.67
N ALA A 296 16.24 -9.26 11.54
CA ALA A 296 15.10 -9.85 10.85
C ALA A 296 14.30 -10.82 11.72
N ASP A 297 14.98 -11.63 12.52
CA ASP A 297 14.30 -12.57 13.44
C ASP A 297 13.58 -11.85 14.59
N ASP A 298 14.11 -10.69 15.04
CA ASP A 298 13.42 -9.84 16.03
C ASP A 298 12.18 -9.18 15.43
N VAL A 299 12.27 -8.69 14.21
CA VAL A 299 11.12 -8.16 13.46
C VAL A 299 10.01 -9.22 13.36
N ILE A 300 10.33 -10.43 12.90
CA ILE A 300 9.36 -11.54 12.78
C ILE A 300 8.73 -11.84 14.15
N ARG A 301 9.56 -11.92 15.21
CA ARG A 301 9.08 -12.21 16.56
C ARG A 301 8.15 -11.14 17.10
N ARG A 302 8.45 -9.84 16.88
CA ARG A 302 7.61 -8.73 17.33
C ARG A 302 6.30 -8.68 16.58
N LEU A 303 6.32 -8.82 15.25
CA LEU A 303 5.13 -8.90 14.42
C LEU A 303 4.23 -10.06 14.87
N LYS A 304 4.79 -11.25 15.08
CA LYS A 304 4.04 -12.40 15.62
C LYS A 304 3.41 -12.11 16.97
N LYS A 305 4.13 -11.44 17.86
CA LYS A 305 3.59 -11.03 19.18
C LYS A 305 2.46 -10.02 19.05
N ALA A 306 2.51 -9.15 18.04
CA ALA A 306 1.46 -8.20 17.71
C ALA A 306 0.27 -8.82 16.92
N GLY A 307 0.33 -10.14 16.62
CA GLY A 307 -0.73 -10.85 15.90
C GLY A 307 -0.60 -10.83 14.38
N SER A 308 0.52 -10.33 13.84
CA SER A 308 0.77 -10.30 12.41
C SER A 308 1.77 -11.41 12.01
N LEU A 309 1.43 -12.15 10.93
CA LEU A 309 2.35 -13.11 10.33
C LEU A 309 3.42 -12.36 9.54
N ALA A 310 4.68 -12.77 9.70
CA ALA A 310 5.77 -12.32 8.83
C ALA A 310 6.67 -13.51 8.46
N VAL A 311 7.12 -13.55 7.22
CA VAL A 311 7.93 -14.64 6.65
C VAL A 311 9.11 -14.06 5.89
N ASP A 312 10.27 -14.67 6.06
CA ASP A 312 11.47 -14.40 5.26
C ASP A 312 11.35 -15.09 3.89
N ILE A 313 11.35 -14.28 2.85
CA ILE A 313 11.21 -14.76 1.46
C ILE A 313 12.50 -14.63 0.64
N GLY A 314 13.56 -13.99 1.17
CA GLY A 314 14.79 -13.86 0.40
C GLY A 314 15.77 -12.81 0.91
N THR A 315 16.69 -12.41 0.05
CA THR A 315 17.80 -11.52 0.41
C THR A 315 18.12 -10.55 -0.73
N PHE A 316 18.42 -9.31 -0.39
CA PHE A 316 18.92 -8.32 -1.35
C PHE A 316 20.35 -8.62 -1.77
N ALA A 317 20.56 -8.70 -3.07
CA ALA A 317 21.85 -8.96 -3.70
C ALA A 317 22.60 -7.64 -4.00
N LYS A 318 23.85 -7.74 -4.43
CA LYS A 318 24.66 -6.56 -4.78
C LYS A 318 24.05 -5.81 -5.97
N ALA A 319 24.45 -4.53 -6.11
CA ALA A 319 24.11 -3.71 -7.27
C ALA A 319 24.43 -4.42 -8.60
N ARG A 320 23.58 -4.21 -9.61
CA ARG A 320 23.67 -4.81 -10.96
C ARG A 320 23.48 -6.33 -11.02
N GLN A 321 23.19 -7.00 -9.93
CA GLN A 321 22.73 -8.38 -9.97
C GLN A 321 21.25 -8.43 -10.37
N PRO A 322 20.78 -9.53 -11.00
CA PRO A 322 19.38 -9.65 -11.39
C PRO A 322 18.46 -9.82 -10.19
N CYS A 323 17.19 -9.43 -10.37
CA CYS A 323 16.11 -9.87 -9.49
C CYS A 323 15.67 -11.27 -9.94
N THR A 324 15.67 -12.22 -9.01
CA THR A 324 15.34 -13.62 -9.31
C THR A 324 14.37 -14.22 -8.29
N ASP A 325 13.49 -15.11 -8.79
CA ASP A 325 12.69 -16.04 -7.98
C ASP A 325 13.22 -17.46 -8.22
N ARG A 326 13.87 -18.03 -7.20
CA ARG A 326 14.51 -19.36 -7.27
C ARG A 326 15.40 -19.52 -8.51
N GLY A 327 16.25 -18.51 -8.72
CA GLY A 327 17.20 -18.47 -9.84
C GLY A 327 16.58 -18.12 -11.21
N ARG A 328 15.27 -17.92 -11.32
CA ARG A 328 14.60 -17.47 -12.55
C ARG A 328 14.40 -15.96 -12.53
N PRO A 329 14.46 -15.25 -13.67
CA PRO A 329 14.24 -13.80 -13.70
C PRO A 329 12.88 -13.43 -13.09
N LEU A 330 12.91 -12.58 -12.07
CA LEU A 330 11.72 -11.99 -11.48
C LEU A 330 11.23 -10.86 -12.39
N LYS A 331 10.02 -10.99 -12.91
CA LYS A 331 9.38 -9.98 -13.74
C LYS A 331 8.01 -9.65 -13.16
N PRO A 332 7.71 -8.38 -12.88
CA PRO A 332 6.35 -7.99 -12.53
C PRO A 332 5.40 -8.26 -13.70
N ALA A 333 4.12 -8.44 -13.39
CA ALA A 333 3.08 -8.52 -14.41
C ALA A 333 2.98 -7.20 -15.19
N ASN A 334 2.67 -7.28 -16.48
CA ASN A 334 2.48 -6.06 -17.29
C ASN A 334 1.25 -5.26 -16.88
N ARG A 335 0.30 -5.91 -16.22
CA ARG A 335 -0.95 -5.33 -15.73
C ARG A 335 -1.42 -6.11 -14.52
N ASP A 336 -1.94 -5.40 -13.53
CA ASP A 336 -2.56 -6.03 -12.38
C ASP A 336 -3.83 -6.80 -12.79
N PRO A 337 -3.92 -8.10 -12.46
CA PRO A 337 -5.06 -8.93 -12.85
C PRO A 337 -6.37 -8.52 -12.14
N PHE A 338 -6.28 -7.84 -11.02
CA PHE A 338 -7.46 -7.35 -10.27
C PHE A 338 -8.36 -6.48 -11.15
N TRP A 339 -7.79 -5.53 -11.90
CA TRP A 339 -8.58 -4.60 -12.71
C TRP A 339 -9.38 -5.31 -13.80
N VAL A 340 -8.81 -6.38 -14.37
CA VAL A 340 -9.50 -7.22 -15.35
C VAL A 340 -10.64 -8.00 -14.68
N ALA A 341 -10.35 -8.64 -13.55
CA ALA A 341 -11.31 -9.40 -12.77
C ALA A 341 -12.48 -8.53 -12.31
N PHE A 342 -12.18 -7.37 -11.74
CA PHE A 342 -13.16 -6.40 -11.26
C PHE A 342 -14.07 -5.89 -12.38
N SER A 343 -13.49 -5.51 -13.53
CA SER A 343 -14.28 -5.04 -14.69
C SER A 343 -15.19 -6.11 -15.25
N ARG A 344 -14.71 -7.36 -15.35
CA ARG A 344 -15.53 -8.50 -15.81
C ARG A 344 -16.67 -8.84 -14.84
N ALA A 345 -16.40 -8.75 -13.53
CA ALA A 345 -17.45 -8.95 -12.53
C ALA A 345 -18.52 -7.85 -12.59
N LEU A 346 -18.13 -6.58 -12.75
CA LEU A 346 -19.08 -5.47 -12.96
C LEU A 346 -19.92 -5.64 -14.22
N ALA A 347 -19.35 -6.18 -15.30
CA ALA A 347 -20.06 -6.47 -16.56
C ALA A 347 -20.96 -7.71 -16.48
N GLY A 348 -20.95 -8.46 -15.36
CA GLY A 348 -21.69 -9.73 -15.22
C GLY A 348 -21.13 -10.87 -16.07
N GLU A 349 -19.88 -10.79 -16.48
CA GLU A 349 -19.19 -11.80 -17.30
C GLU A 349 -18.62 -12.97 -16.47
N ILE A 350 -18.66 -12.86 -15.14
CA ILE A 350 -18.25 -13.91 -14.20
C ILE A 350 -19.51 -14.44 -13.53
N ALA A 351 -19.80 -15.75 -13.69
CA ALA A 351 -21.02 -16.41 -13.19
C ALA A 351 -20.74 -17.39 -12.04
#